data_142db717d9dddfc1618d35f03e20ebde
#
_entry.id   142db717d9dddfc1618d35f03e20ebde
#
_cell.length_a   1.000
_cell.length_b   1.000
_cell.length_c   1.000
_cell.angle_alpha   90.00
_cell.angle_beta   90.00
_cell.angle_gamma   90.00
#
_symmetry.space_group_name_H-M   'P 1'
#
loop_
_entity.id
_entity.type
_entity.pdbx_description
1 polymer ?
#
loop_
_entity_poly.entity_id
_entity_poly.type
_entity_poly.pdbx_seq_one_letter_code
_entity_poly.pdbx_strand_id
1 'polypeptide(L)'
;MSKKIIFDTQKTKNFIYLKNGISKTPFVFLHGFTGTHNSWNEVIERLEGPTITLDLPGHGKSTFKDLDTRYSIDDWCVEFNELLDYLNVDTINLCGYSMGGRLAMAFSSAFPKRLHKLYLESSSYGEKNNLKREQRYKDDMDMSKKITNNYSDFIVKWSKNPLFVKQKDRNIKAYLSQKEDRLSHNPTQLSKSLSSFSTGLMEFYLDDIHKISSNVTILNGDEDKKFVKMGLEM
;
A
#
# COMPACT_ATOMS: atom_id res chain seq x y z
N MET A 1 -21.15 7.44 -9.70
CA MET A 1 -21.31 7.79 -8.27
C MET A 1 -20.29 7.03 -7.44
N SER A 2 -19.68 7.67 -6.46
CA SER A 2 -18.79 7.00 -5.53
C SER A 2 -19.58 6.47 -4.32
N LYS A 3 -19.30 5.23 -3.90
CA LYS A 3 -19.92 4.61 -2.73
C LYS A 3 -18.82 4.23 -1.74
N LYS A 4 -19.04 4.54 -0.46
CA LYS A 4 -18.16 4.15 0.64
C LYS A 4 -18.73 2.91 1.32
N ILE A 5 -17.85 1.97 1.62
CA ILE A 5 -18.15 0.75 2.38
C ILE A 5 -17.22 0.69 3.59
N ILE A 6 -17.74 0.17 4.69
CA ILE A 6 -16.95 -0.19 5.86
C ILE A 6 -16.96 -1.72 5.94
N PHE A 7 -15.77 -2.31 5.97
CA PHE A 7 -15.57 -3.75 6.13
C PHE A 7 -14.84 -4.01 7.44
N ASP A 8 -15.56 -4.63 8.37
CA ASP A 8 -15.06 -4.96 9.69
C ASP A 8 -14.62 -6.42 9.76
N THR A 9 -13.36 -6.64 10.15
CA THR A 9 -12.81 -7.96 10.46
C THR A 9 -12.64 -8.12 11.97
N GLN A 10 -12.05 -9.22 12.42
CA GLN A 10 -11.68 -9.36 13.84
C GLN A 10 -10.59 -8.34 14.25
N LYS A 11 -9.63 -8.05 13.37
CA LYS A 11 -8.42 -7.29 13.70
C LYS A 11 -8.46 -5.84 13.21
N THR A 12 -9.22 -5.58 12.14
CA THR A 12 -9.22 -4.25 11.50
C THR A 12 -10.62 -3.76 11.19
N LYS A 13 -10.73 -2.44 11.02
CA LYS A 13 -11.89 -1.76 10.44
C LYS A 13 -11.40 -1.04 9.19
N ASN A 14 -11.88 -1.48 8.03
CA ASN A 14 -11.39 -1.04 6.73
C ASN A 14 -12.40 -0.12 6.04
N PHE A 15 -11.90 0.96 5.46
CA PHE A 15 -12.68 1.91 4.67
C PHE A 15 -12.34 1.75 3.19
N ILE A 16 -13.36 1.41 2.40
CA ILE A 16 -13.29 1.09 0.99
C ILE A 16 -14.13 2.11 0.21
N TYR A 17 -13.63 2.55 -0.92
CA TYR A 17 -14.27 3.52 -1.78
C TYR A 17 -14.43 2.90 -3.18
N LEU A 18 -15.67 2.86 -3.64
CA LEU A 18 -16.04 2.33 -4.95
C LEU A 18 -16.38 3.48 -5.90
N LYS A 19 -15.89 3.42 -7.12
CA LYS A 19 -16.31 4.31 -8.21
C LYS A 19 -16.81 3.45 -9.38
N ASN A 20 -17.89 3.87 -10.01
CA ASN A 20 -18.53 3.23 -11.14
C ASN A 20 -19.04 1.80 -10.86
N GLY A 21 -19.44 1.54 -9.60
CA GLY A 21 -20.02 0.24 -9.20
C GLY A 21 -18.98 -0.84 -8.88
N ILE A 22 -19.41 -2.08 -8.98
CA ILE A 22 -18.58 -3.29 -8.79
C ILE A 22 -18.73 -4.16 -10.03
N SER A 23 -17.64 -4.75 -10.47
CA SER A 23 -17.63 -5.80 -11.50
C SER A 23 -16.94 -7.05 -10.95
N LYS A 24 -17.00 -8.15 -11.71
CA LYS A 24 -16.30 -9.39 -11.35
C LYS A 24 -14.76 -9.27 -11.42
N THR A 25 -14.26 -8.25 -12.14
CA THR A 25 -12.82 -8.00 -12.32
C THR A 25 -12.52 -6.49 -12.30
N PRO A 26 -12.70 -5.79 -11.15
CA PRO A 26 -12.43 -4.36 -11.05
C PRO A 26 -10.91 -4.06 -10.97
N PHE A 27 -10.56 -2.78 -11.14
CA PHE A 27 -9.27 -2.27 -10.68
C PHE A 27 -9.31 -2.03 -9.18
N VAL A 28 -8.28 -2.50 -8.46
CA VAL A 28 -8.08 -2.26 -7.04
C VAL A 28 -6.75 -1.56 -6.81
N PHE A 29 -6.75 -0.47 -6.05
CA PHE A 29 -5.59 0.39 -5.84
C PHE A 29 -5.17 0.44 -4.38
N LEU A 30 -3.89 0.13 -4.11
CA LEU A 30 -3.24 0.14 -2.81
C LEU A 30 -2.21 1.27 -2.75
N HIS A 31 -2.40 2.21 -1.82
CA HIS A 31 -1.51 3.37 -1.66
C HIS A 31 -0.20 3.02 -0.93
N GLY A 32 0.78 3.93 -0.98
CA GLY A 32 2.03 3.85 -0.23
C GLY A 32 1.90 4.32 1.22
N PHE A 33 2.97 4.14 2.01
CA PHE A 33 3.04 4.62 3.39
C PHE A 33 2.79 6.13 3.46
N THR A 34 2.01 6.58 4.44
CA THR A 34 1.47 7.94 4.62
C THR A 34 0.47 8.41 3.56
N GLY A 35 0.07 7.56 2.61
CA GLY A 35 -1.00 7.84 1.66
C GLY A 35 -2.38 7.47 2.19
N THR A 36 -3.39 7.71 1.37
CA THR A 36 -4.78 7.29 1.55
C THR A 36 -5.36 6.83 0.22
N HIS A 37 -6.62 6.42 0.19
CA HIS A 37 -7.36 6.18 -1.06
C HIS A 37 -7.27 7.34 -2.05
N ASN A 38 -7.12 8.59 -1.59
CA ASN A 38 -6.99 9.80 -2.42
C ASN A 38 -5.73 9.81 -3.29
N SER A 39 -4.70 9.03 -2.92
CA SER A 39 -3.45 8.96 -3.69
C SER A 39 -3.66 8.55 -5.15
N TRP A 40 -4.80 7.93 -5.45
CA TRP A 40 -5.14 7.42 -6.77
C TRP A 40 -6.19 8.24 -7.53
N ASN A 41 -6.66 9.37 -6.96
CA ASN A 41 -7.76 10.15 -7.55
C ASN A 41 -7.50 10.56 -9.00
N GLU A 42 -6.31 11.07 -9.32
CA GLU A 42 -5.97 11.49 -10.69
C GLU A 42 -5.94 10.34 -11.68
N VAL A 43 -5.59 9.13 -11.23
CA VAL A 43 -5.59 7.91 -12.05
C VAL A 43 -7.02 7.42 -12.26
N ILE A 44 -7.77 7.25 -11.17
CA ILE A 44 -9.13 6.70 -11.25
C ILE A 44 -10.13 7.63 -11.94
N GLU A 45 -9.87 8.94 -11.97
CA GLU A 45 -10.67 9.89 -12.73
C GLU A 45 -10.61 9.64 -14.24
N ARG A 46 -9.50 9.10 -14.72
CA ARG A 46 -9.27 8.77 -16.13
C ARG A 46 -9.74 7.37 -16.52
N LEU A 47 -10.18 6.56 -15.56
CA LEU A 47 -10.68 5.21 -15.79
C LEU A 47 -12.21 5.21 -15.88
N GLU A 48 -12.73 4.58 -16.92
CA GLU A 48 -14.19 4.45 -17.13
C GLU A 48 -14.79 3.28 -16.36
N GLY A 49 -14.00 2.23 -16.11
CA GLY A 49 -14.45 1.00 -15.44
C GLY A 49 -14.60 1.12 -13.91
N PRO A 50 -15.17 0.07 -13.30
CA PRO A 50 -15.27 -0.04 -11.85
C PRO A 50 -13.91 -0.03 -11.17
N THR A 51 -13.76 0.82 -10.14
CA THR A 51 -12.53 0.90 -9.36
C THR A 51 -12.82 0.81 -7.87
N ILE A 52 -11.90 0.19 -7.16
CA ILE A 52 -11.88 0.05 -5.71
C ILE A 52 -10.59 0.69 -5.20
N THR A 53 -10.71 1.66 -4.32
CA THR A 53 -9.59 2.19 -3.54
C THR A 53 -9.87 1.96 -2.06
N LEU A 54 -8.85 1.82 -1.26
CA LEU A 54 -9.02 1.62 0.18
C LEU A 54 -7.95 2.37 0.97
N ASP A 55 -8.29 2.74 2.18
CA ASP A 55 -7.30 3.14 3.16
C ASP A 55 -6.71 1.85 3.74
N LEU A 56 -5.41 1.64 3.62
CA LEU A 56 -4.73 0.49 4.23
C LEU A 56 -4.79 0.57 5.76
N PRO A 57 -4.76 -0.55 6.50
CA PRO A 57 -4.82 -0.54 7.95
C PRO A 57 -3.83 0.45 8.59
N GLY A 58 -4.35 1.30 9.49
CA GLY A 58 -3.59 2.37 10.14
C GLY A 58 -3.46 3.67 9.35
N HIS A 59 -4.07 3.76 8.16
CA HIS A 59 -4.09 4.96 7.31
C HIS A 59 -5.50 5.50 7.12
N GLY A 60 -5.61 6.81 6.87
CA GLY A 60 -6.88 7.46 6.60
C GLY A 60 -7.91 7.17 7.70
N LYS A 61 -8.98 6.49 7.34
CA LYS A 61 -10.05 6.08 8.27
C LYS A 61 -9.96 4.62 8.69
N SER A 62 -9.11 3.81 8.06
CA SER A 62 -8.90 2.40 8.41
C SER A 62 -8.03 2.26 9.65
N THR A 63 -8.45 1.40 10.58
CA THR A 63 -7.81 1.26 11.89
C THR A 63 -7.57 -0.20 12.25
N PHE A 64 -6.52 -0.44 13.02
CA PHE A 64 -6.41 -1.64 13.84
C PHE A 64 -7.35 -1.53 15.03
N LYS A 65 -8.07 -2.59 15.38
CA LYS A 65 -8.96 -2.63 16.53
C LYS A 65 -8.20 -2.76 17.84
N ASP A 66 -7.06 -3.43 17.78
CA ASP A 66 -6.13 -3.60 18.89
C ASP A 66 -4.70 -3.30 18.42
N LEU A 67 -4.04 -2.39 19.11
CA LEU A 67 -2.68 -1.95 18.78
C LEU A 67 -1.62 -2.91 19.33
N ASP A 68 -1.93 -3.69 20.34
CA ASP A 68 -1.01 -4.61 21.00
C ASP A 68 -0.97 -5.98 20.31
N THR A 69 -2.10 -6.43 19.77
CA THR A 69 -2.16 -7.68 19.03
C THR A 69 -1.32 -7.63 17.76
N ARG A 70 -0.52 -8.69 17.55
CA ARG A 70 0.28 -8.83 16.32
C ARG A 70 -0.64 -8.83 15.09
N TYR A 71 -0.23 -8.06 14.09
CA TYR A 71 -0.83 -8.06 12.76
C TYR A 71 0.26 -8.20 11.71
N SER A 72 0.14 -9.13 10.80
CA SER A 72 1.14 -9.46 9.79
C SER A 72 0.66 -9.13 8.38
N ILE A 73 1.56 -9.22 7.41
CA ILE A 73 1.24 -9.16 5.99
C ILE A 73 0.28 -10.30 5.60
N ASP A 74 0.48 -11.50 6.18
CA ASP A 74 -0.40 -12.65 5.92
C ASP A 74 -1.81 -12.43 6.46
N ASP A 75 -1.94 -11.86 7.67
CA ASP A 75 -3.25 -11.46 8.21
C ASP A 75 -3.96 -10.51 7.24
N TRP A 76 -3.23 -9.51 6.71
CA TRP A 76 -3.78 -8.58 5.73
C TRP A 76 -4.21 -9.29 4.43
N CYS A 77 -3.41 -10.23 3.92
CA CYS A 77 -3.75 -10.97 2.72
C CYS A 77 -5.04 -11.78 2.89
N VAL A 78 -5.24 -12.41 4.05
CA VAL A 78 -6.47 -13.14 4.37
C VAL A 78 -7.66 -12.19 4.44
N GLU A 79 -7.56 -11.11 5.22
CA GLU A 79 -8.64 -10.11 5.34
C GLU A 79 -8.98 -9.43 3.99
N PHE A 80 -7.97 -9.21 3.15
CA PHE A 80 -8.19 -8.65 1.82
C PHE A 80 -8.89 -9.65 0.88
N ASN A 81 -8.59 -10.95 0.99
CA ASN A 81 -9.33 -11.97 0.26
C ASN A 81 -10.80 -12.05 0.73
N GLU A 82 -11.04 -12.00 2.05
CA GLU A 82 -12.40 -11.95 2.61
C GLU A 82 -13.18 -10.71 2.15
N LEU A 83 -12.50 -9.55 2.01
CA LEU A 83 -13.11 -8.35 1.44
C LEU A 83 -13.56 -8.59 -0.02
N LEU A 84 -12.74 -9.25 -0.84
CA LEU A 84 -13.12 -9.57 -2.22
C LEU A 84 -14.33 -10.50 -2.28
N ASP A 85 -14.41 -11.49 -1.39
CA ASP A 85 -15.58 -12.37 -1.25
C ASP A 85 -16.83 -11.58 -0.81
N TYR A 86 -16.69 -10.70 0.18
CA TYR A 86 -17.77 -9.82 0.64
C TYR A 86 -18.29 -8.91 -0.47
N LEU A 87 -17.41 -8.42 -1.34
CA LEU A 87 -17.78 -7.60 -2.49
C LEU A 87 -18.24 -8.42 -3.70
N ASN A 88 -18.25 -9.77 -3.62
CA ASN A 88 -18.58 -10.68 -4.71
C ASN A 88 -17.70 -10.44 -5.96
N VAL A 89 -16.40 -10.23 -5.73
CA VAL A 89 -15.37 -10.01 -6.74
C VAL A 89 -14.56 -11.30 -6.93
N ASP A 90 -14.50 -11.80 -8.15
CA ASP A 90 -13.83 -13.07 -8.45
C ASP A 90 -12.32 -12.88 -8.66
N THR A 91 -11.94 -11.94 -9.53
CA THR A 91 -10.55 -11.60 -9.83
C THR A 91 -10.36 -10.09 -9.86
N ILE A 92 -9.12 -9.61 -9.77
CA ILE A 92 -8.81 -8.18 -9.74
C ILE A 92 -7.66 -7.79 -10.66
N ASN A 93 -7.70 -6.55 -11.15
CA ASN A 93 -6.54 -5.85 -11.65
C ASN A 93 -5.93 -5.09 -10.46
N LEU A 94 -4.89 -5.62 -9.84
CA LEU A 94 -4.32 -5.09 -8.60
C LEU A 94 -3.19 -4.12 -8.89
N CYS A 95 -3.33 -2.88 -8.42
CA CYS A 95 -2.34 -1.82 -8.55
C CYS A 95 -1.80 -1.46 -7.17
N GLY A 96 -0.50 -1.51 -6.97
CA GLY A 96 0.11 -1.15 -5.70
C GLY A 96 1.30 -0.22 -5.85
N TYR A 97 1.31 0.86 -5.07
CA TYR A 97 2.42 1.80 -4.99
C TYR A 97 3.24 1.57 -3.72
N SER A 98 4.56 1.40 -3.83
CA SER A 98 5.50 1.34 -2.71
C SER A 98 5.09 0.28 -1.66
N MET A 99 4.62 0.67 -0.47
CA MET A 99 4.08 -0.26 0.54
C MET A 99 2.88 -1.04 0.00
N GLY A 100 1.96 -0.38 -0.70
CA GLY A 100 0.83 -1.05 -1.34
C GLY A 100 1.26 -2.06 -2.41
N GLY A 101 2.35 -1.79 -3.14
CA GLY A 101 2.90 -2.75 -4.09
C GLY A 101 3.55 -3.96 -3.41
N ARG A 102 4.17 -3.78 -2.23
CA ARG A 102 4.67 -4.90 -1.42
C ARG A 102 3.53 -5.81 -0.93
N LEU A 103 2.44 -5.20 -0.48
CA LEU A 103 1.22 -5.93 -0.10
C LEU A 103 0.57 -6.61 -1.31
N ALA A 104 0.58 -5.96 -2.48
CA ALA A 104 0.08 -6.55 -3.73
C ALA A 104 0.91 -7.78 -4.13
N MET A 105 2.23 -7.76 -3.99
CA MET A 105 3.09 -8.93 -4.23
C MET A 105 2.77 -10.07 -3.27
N ALA A 106 2.67 -9.78 -1.97
CA ALA A 106 2.32 -10.77 -0.96
C ALA A 106 0.97 -11.43 -1.25
N PHE A 107 -0.05 -10.61 -1.56
CA PHE A 107 -1.37 -11.12 -1.94
C PHE A 107 -1.33 -11.97 -3.20
N SER A 108 -0.57 -11.54 -4.20
CA SER A 108 -0.43 -12.26 -5.47
C SER A 108 0.22 -13.63 -5.29
N SER A 109 1.18 -13.74 -4.38
CA SER A 109 1.81 -15.02 -4.02
C SER A 109 0.84 -15.93 -3.25
N ALA A 110 0.10 -15.38 -2.27
CA ALA A 110 -0.82 -16.14 -1.44
C ALA A 110 -2.10 -16.56 -2.18
N PHE A 111 -2.62 -15.69 -3.05
CA PHE A 111 -3.90 -15.88 -3.76
C PHE A 111 -3.79 -15.66 -5.28
N PRO A 112 -2.92 -16.40 -6.00
CA PRO A 112 -2.64 -16.16 -7.41
C PRO A 112 -3.88 -16.26 -8.31
N LYS A 113 -4.86 -17.06 -7.94
CA LYS A 113 -6.11 -17.24 -8.69
C LYS A 113 -7.03 -16.01 -8.64
N ARG A 114 -6.80 -15.08 -7.69
CA ARG A 114 -7.53 -13.82 -7.58
C ARG A 114 -7.02 -12.74 -8.54
N LEU A 115 -5.87 -12.97 -9.18
CA LEU A 115 -5.24 -12.00 -10.05
C LEU A 115 -5.65 -12.16 -11.50
N HIS A 116 -6.16 -11.07 -12.11
CA HIS A 116 -6.23 -10.91 -13.56
C HIS A 116 -4.96 -10.22 -14.10
N LYS A 117 -4.55 -9.11 -13.46
CA LYS A 117 -3.31 -8.38 -13.75
C LYS A 117 -2.72 -7.78 -12.47
N LEU A 118 -1.40 -7.65 -12.45
CA LEU A 118 -0.66 -7.02 -11.35
C LEU A 118 0.13 -5.81 -11.88
N TYR A 119 -0.04 -4.66 -11.24
CA TYR A 119 0.70 -3.43 -11.52
C TYR A 119 1.46 -3.00 -10.28
N LEU A 120 2.78 -2.90 -10.38
CA LEU A 120 3.68 -2.57 -9.29
C LEU A 120 4.38 -1.24 -9.57
N GLU A 121 4.06 -0.22 -8.80
CA GLU A 121 4.69 1.10 -8.92
C GLU A 121 5.71 1.31 -7.80
N SER A 122 6.98 1.53 -8.18
CA SER A 122 8.11 1.84 -7.27
C SER A 122 8.12 0.95 -6.02
N SER A 123 8.09 -0.37 -6.23
CA SER A 123 7.88 -1.35 -5.18
C SER A 123 9.07 -2.30 -5.01
N SER A 124 9.30 -2.75 -3.78
CA SER A 124 10.36 -3.70 -3.44
C SER A 124 9.80 -5.12 -3.35
N TYR A 125 10.51 -6.07 -3.92
CA TYR A 125 10.23 -7.50 -3.79
C TYR A 125 10.75 -8.13 -2.49
N GLY A 126 11.20 -7.31 -1.53
CA GLY A 126 11.76 -7.77 -0.25
C GLY A 126 13.29 -7.77 -0.23
N GLU A 127 13.85 -8.31 0.84
CA GLU A 127 15.29 -8.44 1.06
C GLU A 127 15.62 -9.90 1.42
N LYS A 128 16.54 -10.53 0.70
CA LYS A 128 16.94 -11.92 0.91
C LYS A 128 17.93 -12.08 2.08
N ASN A 129 18.74 -11.07 2.33
CA ASN A 129 19.77 -11.12 3.36
C ASN A 129 19.16 -10.89 4.76
N ASN A 130 19.27 -11.87 5.65
CA ASN A 130 18.70 -11.81 6.99
C ASN A 130 19.21 -10.63 7.83
N LEU A 131 20.52 -10.32 7.78
CA LEU A 131 21.09 -9.20 8.55
C LEU A 131 20.52 -7.85 8.05
N LYS A 132 20.33 -7.70 6.74
CA LYS A 132 19.69 -6.50 6.19
C LYS A 132 18.21 -6.43 6.54
N ARG A 133 17.50 -7.56 6.57
CA ARG A 133 16.11 -7.64 7.03
C ARG A 133 15.99 -7.19 8.49
N GLU A 134 16.83 -7.71 9.38
CA GLU A 134 16.85 -7.33 10.79
C GLU A 134 17.16 -5.84 10.98
N GLN A 135 18.17 -5.33 10.27
CA GLN A 135 18.50 -3.91 10.32
C GLN A 135 17.32 -3.06 9.85
N ARG A 136 16.71 -3.44 8.71
CA ARG A 136 15.53 -2.72 8.21
C ARG A 136 14.37 -2.75 9.20
N TYR A 137 14.13 -3.86 9.87
CA TYR A 137 13.10 -3.94 10.91
C TYR A 137 13.40 -3.00 12.07
N LYS A 138 14.65 -2.97 12.56
CA LYS A 138 15.09 -2.03 13.61
C LYS A 138 14.87 -0.57 13.18
N ASP A 139 15.26 -0.21 11.96
CA ASP A 139 15.08 1.13 11.43
C ASP A 139 13.60 1.52 11.36
N ASP A 140 12.73 0.61 10.92
CA ASP A 140 11.28 0.84 10.87
C ASP A 140 10.67 0.95 12.28
N MET A 141 11.17 0.20 13.28
CA MET A 141 10.75 0.32 14.67
C MET A 141 11.18 1.66 15.28
N ASP A 142 12.38 2.16 14.99
CA ASP A 142 12.82 3.46 15.44
C ASP A 142 12.05 4.60 14.77
N MET A 143 11.69 4.44 13.51
CA MET A 143 10.80 5.37 12.82
C MET A 143 9.40 5.35 13.42
N SER A 144 8.86 4.18 13.75
CA SER A 144 7.58 3.98 14.43
C SER A 144 7.52 4.75 15.75
N LYS A 145 8.57 4.69 16.59
CA LYS A 145 8.69 5.50 17.81
C LYS A 145 8.72 7.02 17.53
N LYS A 146 9.41 7.45 16.47
CA LYS A 146 9.43 8.87 16.07
C LYS A 146 8.05 9.37 15.67
N ILE A 147 7.25 8.54 15.00
CA ILE A 147 5.86 8.84 14.61
C ILE A 147 5.02 9.11 15.86
N THR A 148 5.09 8.26 16.88
CA THR A 148 4.29 8.39 18.10
C THR A 148 4.79 9.51 19.01
N ASN A 149 6.10 9.75 19.10
CA ASN A 149 6.67 10.75 19.97
C ASN A 149 6.45 12.19 19.49
N ASN A 150 6.59 12.44 18.18
CA ASN A 150 6.38 13.77 17.59
C ASN A 150 5.96 13.65 16.11
N TYR A 151 4.67 13.51 15.92
CA TYR A 151 4.11 13.30 14.58
C TYR A 151 4.36 14.48 13.64
N SER A 152 4.18 15.71 14.12
CA SER A 152 4.38 16.90 13.28
C SER A 152 5.81 17.01 12.77
N ASP A 153 6.80 16.78 13.63
CA ASP A 153 8.21 16.78 13.24
C ASP A 153 8.54 15.62 12.28
N PHE A 154 7.98 14.45 12.54
CA PHE A 154 8.08 13.31 11.62
C PHE A 154 7.58 13.66 10.21
N ILE A 155 6.37 14.24 10.07
CA ILE A 155 5.80 14.61 8.76
C ILE A 155 6.63 15.66 8.05
N VAL A 156 7.16 16.65 8.79
CA VAL A 156 8.05 17.66 8.20
C VAL A 156 9.32 17.01 7.63
N LYS A 157 9.95 16.11 8.36
CA LYS A 157 11.14 15.38 7.92
C LYS A 157 10.83 14.42 6.78
N TRP A 158 9.72 13.68 6.87
CA TRP A 158 9.24 12.75 5.84
C TRP A 158 9.01 13.46 4.51
N SER A 159 8.38 14.63 4.53
CA SER A 159 8.10 15.42 3.33
C SER A 159 9.36 15.99 2.64
N LYS A 160 10.49 16.05 3.35
CA LYS A 160 11.80 16.44 2.82
C LYS A 160 12.58 15.27 2.20
N ASN A 161 12.01 14.06 2.20
CA ASN A 161 12.66 12.93 1.56
C ASN A 161 12.90 13.24 0.08
N PRO A 162 14.10 12.94 -0.47
CA PRO A 162 14.43 13.18 -1.89
C PRO A 162 13.38 12.63 -2.87
N LEU A 163 12.69 11.55 -2.52
CA LEU A 163 11.59 10.98 -3.32
C LEU A 163 10.42 11.96 -3.54
N PHE A 164 10.24 12.96 -2.65
CA PHE A 164 9.08 13.87 -2.68
C PHE A 164 9.44 15.33 -2.99
N VAL A 165 10.72 15.70 -2.98
CA VAL A 165 11.16 17.10 -3.11
C VAL A 165 10.65 17.75 -4.40
N LYS A 166 10.64 17.03 -5.52
CA LYS A 166 10.19 17.55 -6.81
C LYS A 166 8.68 17.52 -7.02
N GLN A 167 7.91 16.89 -6.13
CA GLN A 167 6.44 16.78 -6.31
C GLN A 167 5.75 18.14 -6.33
N LYS A 168 6.19 19.05 -5.45
CA LYS A 168 5.63 20.41 -5.37
C LYS A 168 5.75 21.17 -6.69
N ASP A 169 6.89 21.06 -7.34
CA ASP A 169 7.18 21.80 -8.58
C ASP A 169 6.46 21.19 -9.78
N ARG A 170 6.23 19.85 -9.75
CA ARG A 170 5.56 19.12 -10.84
C ARG A 170 4.04 19.25 -10.79
N ASN A 171 3.45 19.14 -9.60
CA ASN A 171 2.00 19.20 -9.40
C ASN A 171 1.68 19.70 -7.98
N ILE A 172 1.53 21.04 -7.85
CA ILE A 172 1.25 21.68 -6.57
C ILE A 172 -0.07 21.20 -5.94
N LYS A 173 -1.11 20.93 -6.74
CA LYS A 173 -2.41 20.46 -6.27
C LYS A 173 -2.29 19.08 -5.63
N ALA A 174 -1.64 18.12 -6.31
CA ALA A 174 -1.38 16.79 -5.79
C ALA A 174 -0.50 16.84 -4.53
N TYR A 175 0.53 17.69 -4.52
CA TYR A 175 1.39 17.90 -3.35
C TYR A 175 0.62 18.38 -2.11
N LEU A 176 -0.27 19.37 -2.28
CA LEU A 176 -1.08 19.92 -1.19
C LEU A 176 -2.07 18.87 -0.67
N SER A 177 -2.76 18.15 -1.54
CA SER A 177 -3.65 17.06 -1.16
C SER A 177 -2.93 15.97 -0.38
N GLN A 178 -1.76 15.52 -0.85
CA GLN A 178 -0.94 14.54 -0.13
C GLN A 178 -0.44 15.05 1.22
N LYS A 179 -0.15 16.35 1.34
CA LYS A 179 0.24 16.96 2.60
C LYS A 179 -0.90 16.93 3.61
N GLU A 180 -2.12 17.23 3.19
CA GLU A 180 -3.33 17.14 4.03
C GLU A 180 -3.56 15.70 4.47
N ASP A 181 -3.51 14.73 3.56
CA ASP A 181 -3.62 13.31 3.90
C ASP A 181 -2.59 12.89 4.94
N ARG A 182 -1.32 13.26 4.74
CA ARG A 182 -0.24 12.95 5.68
C ARG A 182 -0.48 13.53 7.08
N LEU A 183 -1.05 14.73 7.18
CA LEU A 183 -1.35 15.38 8.46
C LEU A 183 -2.58 14.79 9.16
N SER A 184 -3.47 14.14 8.42
CA SER A 184 -4.75 13.62 8.95
C SER A 184 -4.65 12.26 9.64
N HIS A 185 -3.52 11.54 9.51
CA HIS A 185 -3.38 10.23 10.11
C HIS A 185 -3.33 10.27 11.64
N ASN A 186 -3.88 9.22 12.26
CA ASN A 186 -3.65 8.96 13.68
C ASN A 186 -2.23 8.39 13.87
N PRO A 187 -1.35 9.03 14.69
CA PRO A 187 0.04 8.63 14.83
C PRO A 187 0.25 7.20 15.34
N THR A 188 -0.57 6.74 16.30
CA THR A 188 -0.43 5.39 16.86
C THR A 188 -0.86 4.33 15.85
N GLN A 189 -1.89 4.59 15.08
CA GLN A 189 -2.37 3.73 14.01
C GLN A 189 -1.34 3.65 12.86
N LEU A 190 -0.79 4.79 12.45
CA LEU A 190 0.25 4.85 11.41
C LEU A 190 1.53 4.14 11.84
N SER A 191 1.93 4.32 13.10
CA SER A 191 3.06 3.62 13.73
C SER A 191 2.87 2.11 13.70
N LYS A 192 1.67 1.63 14.08
CA LYS A 192 1.29 0.22 14.01
C LYS A 192 1.37 -0.32 12.57
N SER A 193 0.90 0.45 11.60
CA SER A 193 0.98 0.07 10.18
C SER A 193 2.44 -0.11 9.73
N LEU A 194 3.33 0.82 10.08
CA LEU A 194 4.74 0.72 9.74
C LEU A 194 5.38 -0.53 10.35
N SER A 195 5.11 -0.81 11.62
CA SER A 195 5.63 -1.99 12.30
C SER A 195 5.07 -3.30 11.75
N SER A 196 3.80 -3.34 11.40
CA SER A 196 3.13 -4.52 10.83
C SER A 196 3.58 -4.82 9.40
N PHE A 197 3.82 -3.79 8.60
CA PHE A 197 4.16 -3.90 7.18
C PHE A 197 5.62 -3.54 6.87
N SER A 198 6.51 -3.69 7.86
CA SER A 198 7.95 -3.47 7.66
C SER A 198 8.49 -4.35 6.52
N THR A 199 9.36 -3.77 5.67
CA THR A 199 10.07 -4.54 4.64
C THR A 199 10.98 -5.61 5.27
N GLY A 200 11.41 -5.41 6.53
CA GLY A 200 12.18 -6.40 7.28
C GLY A 200 11.39 -7.64 7.67
N LEU A 201 10.04 -7.56 7.74
CA LEU A 201 9.16 -8.69 8.00
C LEU A 201 8.61 -9.35 6.73
N MET A 202 8.75 -8.68 5.59
CA MET A 202 8.25 -9.15 4.32
C MET A 202 9.07 -10.35 3.81
N GLU A 203 8.39 -11.33 3.22
CA GLU A 203 9.07 -12.40 2.48
C GLU A 203 9.76 -11.87 1.21
N PHE A 204 10.65 -12.68 0.64
CA PHE A 204 11.35 -12.35 -0.60
C PHE A 204 10.56 -12.90 -1.79
N TYR A 205 9.89 -12.02 -2.53
CA TYR A 205 8.91 -12.40 -3.57
C TYR A 205 9.45 -12.40 -5.01
N LEU A 206 10.75 -12.17 -5.24
CA LEU A 206 11.28 -12.10 -6.62
C LEU A 206 11.02 -13.40 -7.40
N ASP A 207 11.28 -14.54 -6.75
CA ASP A 207 11.07 -15.86 -7.37
C ASP A 207 9.58 -16.17 -7.58
N ASP A 208 8.70 -15.59 -6.76
CA ASP A 208 7.25 -15.78 -6.86
C ASP A 208 6.63 -14.92 -7.96
N ILE A 209 7.12 -13.70 -8.18
CA ILE A 209 6.66 -12.84 -9.29
C ILE A 209 6.82 -13.57 -10.61
N HIS A 210 7.93 -14.28 -10.81
CA HIS A 210 8.18 -15.05 -12.04
C HIS A 210 7.25 -16.26 -12.20
N LYS A 211 6.59 -16.71 -11.13
CA LYS A 211 5.60 -17.81 -11.16
C LYS A 211 4.16 -17.34 -11.33
N ILE A 212 3.92 -16.04 -11.14
CA ILE A 212 2.57 -15.47 -11.33
C ILE A 212 2.21 -15.57 -12.79
N SER A 213 1.17 -16.36 -13.09
CA SER A 213 0.67 -16.57 -14.46
C SER A 213 -0.02 -15.33 -15.06
N SER A 214 -0.38 -14.37 -14.21
CA SER A 214 -1.01 -13.11 -14.61
C SER A 214 0.02 -12.15 -15.21
N ASN A 215 -0.43 -11.27 -16.10
CA ASN A 215 0.44 -10.23 -16.65
C ASN A 215 0.86 -9.27 -15.53
N VAL A 216 2.17 -9.16 -15.32
CA VAL A 216 2.79 -8.21 -14.38
C VAL A 216 3.32 -7.01 -15.15
N THR A 217 2.96 -5.82 -14.72
CA THR A 217 3.47 -4.54 -15.24
C THR A 217 4.21 -3.81 -14.13
N ILE A 218 5.45 -3.44 -14.38
CA ILE A 218 6.29 -2.72 -13.43
C ILE A 218 6.45 -1.28 -13.90
N LEU A 219 6.19 -0.33 -13.00
CA LEU A 219 6.26 1.11 -13.23
C LEU A 219 7.26 1.73 -12.26
N ASN A 220 8.24 2.46 -12.79
CA ASN A 220 9.21 3.17 -11.98
C ASN A 220 9.46 4.55 -12.56
N GLY A 221 9.66 5.55 -11.69
CA GLY A 221 10.16 6.84 -12.14
C GLY A 221 11.60 6.69 -12.63
N ASP A 222 11.92 7.27 -13.77
CA ASP A 222 13.25 7.21 -14.43
C ASP A 222 14.39 7.80 -13.58
N GLU A 223 14.07 8.74 -12.70
CA GLU A 223 15.02 9.34 -11.76
C GLU A 223 15.25 8.48 -10.50
N ASP A 224 14.38 7.53 -10.20
CA ASP A 224 14.50 6.62 -9.05
C ASP A 224 15.36 5.41 -9.40
N LYS A 225 16.68 5.62 -9.43
CA LYS A 225 17.65 4.59 -9.80
C LYS A 225 17.54 3.30 -8.98
N LYS A 226 17.09 3.40 -7.72
CA LYS A 226 16.89 2.23 -6.87
C LYS A 226 15.76 1.36 -7.40
N PHE A 227 14.58 1.94 -7.62
CA PHE A 227 13.43 1.17 -8.08
C PHE A 227 13.53 0.81 -9.56
N VAL A 228 14.20 1.62 -10.39
CA VAL A 228 14.54 1.21 -11.75
C VAL A 228 15.37 -0.08 -11.76
N LYS A 229 16.45 -0.15 -10.94
CA LYS A 229 17.24 -1.37 -10.82
C LYS A 229 16.40 -2.56 -10.36
N MET A 230 15.60 -2.40 -9.31
CA MET A 230 14.75 -3.47 -8.80
C MET A 230 13.68 -3.90 -9.81
N GLY A 231 13.13 -2.96 -10.58
CA GLY A 231 12.15 -3.26 -11.62
C GLY A 231 12.72 -4.06 -12.79
N LEU A 232 14.02 -3.86 -13.10
CA LEU A 232 14.71 -4.64 -14.14
C LEU A 232 15.05 -6.07 -13.67
N GLU A 233 15.08 -6.31 -12.36
CA GLU A 233 15.30 -7.64 -11.77
C GLU A 233 13.99 -8.44 -11.68
N MET A 234 12.82 -7.77 -11.64
CA MET A 234 11.48 -8.36 -11.65
C MET A 234 11.00 -8.69 -13.06
#